data_bf4b309d5ede4ac9ae2a1c53a6842196
#
_entry.id   bf4b309d5ede4ac9ae2a1c53a6842196
#
_cell.length_a   1.000
_cell.length_b   1.000
_cell.length_c   1.000
_cell.angle_alpha   90.00
_cell.angle_beta   90.00
_cell.angle_gamma   90.00
#
_symmetry.space_group_name_H-M   'P 1'
#
loop_
_entity.id
_entity.type
_entity.pdbx_description
1 polymer ?
#
loop_
_entity_poly.entity_id
_entity_poly.type
_entity_poly.pdbx_seq_one_letter_code
_entity_poly.pdbx_strand_id
1 'polypeptide(L)'
;MKKITFLLLFTVAGLFVAVGQKREKANNRERELTPARGHYLQLQAFSPKAASLNEEIDKQTFPYDPALAERRLSNKPVYLQSITVEDFKLPDMPANSSAQTRAELNYLLALQKYRTAEDIRTSLFMANVYYNIRVKPTDSTYTRFRRNLFFIGRSIGSWFNPETLPVTANFMANVWQDANYFIWSLKYKYARVRPYTLDPTIKNLEQTNWAAYPSGHAANSYINAYLYQELAPQFTDMFIKDAYDMAHSREIIGVHFPTDSEVSRIFARQFVNKLFENEKFLSDFEEVKKAHYKLYLYLKYR
;
A
#
# COMPACT_ATOMS: atom_id res chain seq x y z
N MET A 1 47.38 12.31 21.80
CA MET A 1 46.75 11.97 20.53
C MET A 1 46.65 10.43 20.40
N LYS A 2 45.76 9.75 21.09
CA LYS A 2 45.42 8.30 20.94
C LYS A 2 44.14 8.01 21.70
N LYS A 3 42.98 8.38 21.15
CA LYS A 3 41.66 7.95 21.70
C LYS A 3 40.48 8.05 20.72
N ILE A 4 40.69 7.91 19.41
CA ILE A 4 39.57 8.04 18.45
C ILE A 4 39.36 6.77 17.60
N THR A 5 40.23 5.76 17.67
CA THR A 5 40.18 4.62 16.72
C THR A 5 39.35 3.42 17.19
N PHE A 6 38.73 3.45 18.38
CA PHE A 6 38.01 2.26 18.90
C PHE A 6 36.48 2.33 18.75
N LEU A 7 35.93 3.41 18.23
CA LEU A 7 34.46 3.58 18.16
C LEU A 7 33.84 3.15 16.82
N LEU A 8 34.65 2.91 15.80
CA LEU A 8 34.16 2.60 14.44
C LEU A 8 33.97 1.10 14.14
N LEU A 9 34.62 0.21 14.89
CA LEU A 9 34.51 -1.23 14.63
C LEU A 9 33.26 -1.88 15.26
N PHE A 10 32.65 -1.28 16.27
CA PHE A 10 31.42 -1.81 16.89
C PHE A 10 30.14 -1.48 16.11
N THR A 11 30.18 -0.55 15.18
CA THR A 11 29.00 -0.12 14.42
C THR A 11 28.68 -1.01 13.22
N VAL A 12 29.63 -1.73 12.66
CA VAL A 12 29.43 -2.57 11.47
C VAL A 12 28.93 -3.97 11.84
N ALA A 13 29.45 -4.58 12.91
CA ALA A 13 28.95 -5.87 13.40
C ALA A 13 27.54 -5.80 14.00
N GLY A 14 27.17 -4.65 14.60
CA GLY A 14 25.83 -4.38 15.12
C GLY A 14 24.76 -4.22 14.04
N LEU A 15 25.12 -3.94 12.79
CA LEU A 15 24.18 -3.75 11.70
C LEU A 15 23.62 -5.09 11.16
N PHE A 16 24.37 -6.18 11.20
CA PHE A 16 23.94 -7.47 10.66
C PHE A 16 23.02 -8.27 11.61
N VAL A 17 23.21 -8.17 12.92
CA VAL A 17 22.30 -8.76 13.91
C VAL A 17 21.02 -7.92 14.07
N ALA A 18 21.07 -6.64 13.71
CA ALA A 18 19.95 -5.71 13.85
C ALA A 18 18.85 -5.85 12.78
N VAL A 19 19.10 -6.52 11.63
CA VAL A 19 18.08 -6.56 10.55
C VAL A 19 16.91 -7.46 10.91
N GLY A 20 17.13 -8.65 11.49
CA GLY A 20 16.05 -9.53 11.96
C GLY A 20 15.28 -8.95 13.16
N GLN A 21 15.99 -8.42 14.16
CA GLN A 21 15.38 -7.82 15.35
C GLN A 21 14.68 -6.47 15.04
N LYS A 22 15.19 -5.67 14.08
CA LYS A 22 14.53 -4.45 13.64
C LYS A 22 13.22 -4.73 12.89
N ARG A 23 13.15 -5.80 12.10
CA ARG A 23 11.94 -6.19 11.38
C ARG A 23 10.81 -6.59 12.33
N GLU A 24 11.10 -7.31 13.38
CA GLU A 24 10.12 -7.66 14.43
C GLU A 24 9.65 -6.41 15.20
N LYS A 25 10.57 -5.51 15.55
CA LYS A 25 10.25 -4.23 16.19
C LYS A 25 9.44 -3.30 15.28
N ALA A 26 9.74 -3.22 13.98
CA ALA A 26 8.97 -2.44 13.02
C ALA A 26 7.55 -3.01 12.86
N ASN A 27 7.40 -4.33 12.80
CA ASN A 27 6.10 -4.99 12.77
C ASN A 27 5.26 -4.71 14.03
N ASN A 28 5.89 -4.69 15.20
CA ASN A 28 5.22 -4.39 16.46
C ASN A 28 4.87 -2.90 16.55
N ARG A 29 5.77 -2.02 16.11
CA ARG A 29 5.56 -0.56 16.08
C ARG A 29 4.40 -0.17 15.17
N GLU A 30 4.28 -0.80 14.02
CA GLU A 30 3.14 -0.59 13.12
C GLU A 30 1.81 -0.93 13.81
N ARG A 31 1.76 -1.98 14.61
CA ARG A 31 0.56 -2.37 15.37
C ARG A 31 0.14 -1.32 16.41
N GLU A 32 1.10 -0.58 16.94
CA GLU A 32 0.87 0.40 18.02
C GLU A 32 0.57 1.80 17.48
N LEU A 33 1.19 2.20 16.38
CA LEU A 33 1.27 3.58 15.93
C LEU A 33 0.30 3.94 14.79
N THR A 34 -0.47 3.01 14.23
CA THR A 34 -1.39 3.34 13.16
C THR A 34 -2.69 3.91 13.72
N PRO A 35 -2.99 5.23 13.59
CA PRO A 35 -4.30 5.78 13.97
C PRO A 35 -5.46 5.03 13.32
N ALA A 36 -5.23 4.53 12.10
CA ALA A 36 -6.10 3.61 11.38
C ALA A 36 -6.50 2.39 12.19
N ARG A 37 -5.60 1.82 12.98
CA ARG A 37 -5.90 0.59 13.72
C ARG A 37 -7.04 0.76 14.71
N GLY A 38 -7.08 1.85 15.47
CA GLY A 38 -8.18 2.13 16.38
C GLY A 38 -9.51 2.19 15.65
N HIS A 39 -9.52 2.79 14.47
CA HIS A 39 -10.69 2.88 13.60
C HIS A 39 -11.11 1.50 13.04
N TYR A 40 -10.18 0.74 12.47
CA TYR A 40 -10.44 -0.60 11.94
C TYR A 40 -10.81 -1.60 13.03
N LEU A 41 -10.28 -1.48 14.25
CA LEU A 41 -10.69 -2.32 15.39
C LEU A 41 -12.16 -2.09 15.76
N GLN A 42 -12.67 -0.89 15.62
CA GLN A 42 -14.11 -0.62 15.83
C GLN A 42 -14.96 -1.35 14.78
N LEU A 43 -14.51 -1.39 13.52
CA LEU A 43 -15.19 -2.12 12.46
C LEU A 43 -15.02 -3.65 12.60
N GLN A 44 -13.86 -4.10 13.02
CA GLN A 44 -13.63 -5.53 13.33
C GLN A 44 -14.55 -6.08 14.41
N ALA A 45 -15.04 -5.23 15.32
CA ALA A 45 -16.05 -5.63 16.30
C ALA A 45 -17.34 -6.17 15.63
N PHE A 46 -17.57 -5.85 14.36
CA PHE A 46 -18.69 -6.37 13.55
C PHE A 46 -18.35 -7.68 12.81
N SER A 47 -17.09 -8.16 12.85
CA SER A 47 -16.67 -9.38 12.13
C SER A 47 -17.56 -10.60 12.36
N PRO A 48 -18.06 -10.91 13.58
CA PRO A 48 -19.02 -11.99 13.77
C PRO A 48 -20.35 -11.78 13.02
N LYS A 49 -20.60 -10.55 12.57
CA LYS A 49 -21.80 -10.14 11.82
C LYS A 49 -21.49 -9.90 10.36
N ALA A 50 -20.32 -10.35 9.87
CA ALA A 50 -19.94 -10.24 8.47
C ALA A 50 -20.65 -11.28 7.57
N ALA A 51 -21.37 -12.24 8.18
CA ALA A 51 -22.17 -13.23 7.48
C ALA A 51 -23.34 -12.61 6.73
N SER A 52 -23.80 -13.33 5.71
CA SER A 52 -24.95 -12.96 4.89
C SER A 52 -26.23 -12.79 5.74
N LEU A 53 -26.98 -11.72 5.44
CA LEU A 53 -28.33 -11.48 5.93
C LEU A 53 -29.36 -11.48 4.79
N ASN A 54 -28.92 -11.42 3.54
CA ASN A 54 -29.76 -11.42 2.34
C ASN A 54 -28.98 -11.93 1.13
N GLU A 55 -29.23 -13.14 0.72
CA GLU A 55 -28.52 -13.81 -0.38
C GLU A 55 -28.67 -13.10 -1.74
N GLU A 56 -29.79 -12.43 -1.99
CA GLU A 56 -30.00 -11.71 -3.26
C GLU A 56 -29.08 -10.49 -3.37
N ILE A 57 -28.86 -9.79 -2.26
CA ILE A 57 -27.90 -8.65 -2.20
C ILE A 57 -26.47 -9.20 -2.36
N ASP A 58 -26.18 -10.34 -1.78
CA ASP A 58 -24.83 -10.93 -1.77
C ASP A 58 -24.42 -11.52 -3.13
N LYS A 59 -25.38 -11.86 -4.00
CA LYS A 59 -25.11 -12.25 -5.39
C LYS A 59 -24.55 -11.12 -6.26
N GLN A 60 -24.68 -9.86 -5.82
CA GLN A 60 -24.13 -8.73 -6.57
C GLN A 60 -22.60 -8.77 -6.54
N THR A 61 -22.00 -8.87 -7.71
CA THR A 61 -20.55 -8.83 -7.92
C THR A 61 -20.18 -7.74 -8.91
N PHE A 62 -18.96 -7.27 -8.85
CA PHE A 62 -18.45 -6.35 -9.85
C PHE A 62 -18.31 -7.07 -11.19
N PRO A 63 -18.80 -6.50 -12.31
CA PRO A 63 -18.74 -7.17 -13.63
C PRO A 63 -17.31 -7.49 -14.03
N TYR A 64 -17.10 -8.68 -14.55
CA TYR A 64 -15.81 -9.10 -15.09
C TYR A 64 -15.61 -8.54 -16.51
N ASP A 65 -14.49 -7.88 -16.74
CA ASP A 65 -14.04 -7.38 -18.05
C ASP A 65 -12.79 -8.17 -18.48
N PRO A 66 -12.91 -9.13 -19.44
CA PRO A 66 -11.79 -9.96 -19.89
C PRO A 66 -10.65 -9.15 -20.51
N ALA A 67 -10.97 -8.14 -21.31
CA ALA A 67 -9.96 -7.32 -21.99
C ALA A 67 -9.16 -6.48 -20.97
N LEU A 68 -9.83 -5.95 -19.96
CA LEU A 68 -9.16 -5.27 -18.85
C LEU A 68 -8.30 -6.24 -18.04
N ALA A 69 -8.81 -7.44 -17.75
CA ALA A 69 -8.10 -8.48 -17.01
C ALA A 69 -6.80 -8.87 -17.72
N GLU A 70 -6.88 -9.22 -19.01
CA GLU A 70 -5.73 -9.57 -19.82
C GLU A 70 -4.66 -8.46 -19.78
N ARG A 71 -5.06 -7.22 -20.03
CA ARG A 71 -4.15 -6.07 -20.00
C ARG A 71 -3.49 -5.85 -18.63
N ARG A 72 -4.25 -6.05 -17.53
CA ARG A 72 -3.74 -5.84 -16.17
C ARG A 72 -2.84 -6.96 -15.69
N LEU A 73 -3.07 -8.18 -16.15
CA LEU A 73 -2.32 -9.38 -15.76
C LEU A 73 -1.24 -9.79 -16.77
N SER A 74 -1.03 -8.99 -17.83
CA SER A 74 0.00 -9.25 -18.84
C SER A 74 1.43 -9.15 -18.29
N ASN A 75 1.68 -8.19 -17.40
CA ASN A 75 2.99 -8.01 -16.77
C ASN A 75 3.14 -8.96 -15.58
N LYS A 76 3.83 -10.07 -15.79
CA LYS A 76 4.09 -11.06 -14.74
C LYS A 76 5.02 -10.50 -13.66
N PRO A 77 5.00 -11.06 -12.44
CA PRO A 77 5.89 -10.67 -11.36
C PRO A 77 7.37 -10.78 -11.74
N VAL A 78 8.19 -9.88 -11.21
CA VAL A 78 9.66 -9.87 -11.36
C VAL A 78 10.31 -10.76 -10.30
N TYR A 79 9.86 -10.65 -9.06
CA TYR A 79 10.41 -11.36 -7.90
C TYR A 79 9.57 -12.56 -7.50
N LEU A 80 8.25 -12.42 -7.40
CA LEU A 80 7.35 -13.42 -6.83
C LEU A 80 6.71 -14.30 -7.91
N GLN A 81 7.52 -14.84 -8.84
CA GLN A 81 7.04 -15.61 -9.99
C GLN A 81 6.38 -16.95 -9.61
N SER A 82 6.80 -17.56 -8.51
CA SER A 82 6.26 -18.83 -8.00
C SER A 82 5.12 -18.67 -7.01
N ILE A 83 4.75 -17.43 -6.67
CA ILE A 83 3.70 -17.13 -5.69
C ILE A 83 2.35 -16.95 -6.41
N THR A 84 1.29 -17.39 -5.76
CA THR A 84 -0.09 -17.23 -6.20
C THR A 84 -0.89 -16.39 -5.19
N VAL A 85 -2.13 -16.03 -5.51
CA VAL A 85 -3.00 -15.28 -4.58
C VAL A 85 -3.42 -16.11 -3.37
N GLU A 86 -3.39 -17.43 -3.47
CA GLU A 86 -3.72 -18.39 -2.41
C GLU A 86 -2.65 -18.42 -1.30
N ASP A 87 -1.45 -17.97 -1.61
CA ASP A 87 -0.35 -17.86 -0.65
C ASP A 87 -0.50 -16.69 0.32
N PHE A 88 -1.46 -15.79 0.05
CA PHE A 88 -1.80 -14.68 0.96
C PHE A 88 -2.99 -15.06 1.84
N LYS A 89 -2.77 -15.08 3.15
CA LYS A 89 -3.80 -15.37 4.15
C LYS A 89 -4.55 -14.08 4.51
N LEU A 90 -5.54 -13.75 3.70
CA LEU A 90 -6.34 -12.54 3.87
C LEU A 90 -7.64 -12.88 4.62
N PRO A 91 -8.17 -11.93 5.41
CA PRO A 91 -9.51 -12.06 5.98
C PRO A 91 -10.56 -12.24 4.88
N ASP A 92 -11.63 -12.94 5.21
CA ASP A 92 -12.78 -13.06 4.33
C ASP A 92 -13.41 -11.71 4.04
N MET A 93 -13.87 -11.53 2.80
CA MET A 93 -14.61 -10.34 2.42
C MET A 93 -15.99 -10.36 3.11
N PRO A 94 -16.39 -9.27 3.79
CA PRO A 94 -17.73 -9.19 4.35
C PRO A 94 -18.81 -9.32 3.28
N ALA A 95 -19.86 -10.08 3.57
CA ALA A 95 -21.01 -10.20 2.67
C ALA A 95 -21.64 -8.81 2.43
N ASN A 96 -22.15 -8.55 1.22
CA ASN A 96 -22.72 -7.25 0.87
C ASN A 96 -23.87 -6.83 1.80
N SER A 97 -24.67 -7.80 2.25
CA SER A 97 -25.82 -7.57 3.15
C SER A 97 -25.46 -7.58 4.64
N SER A 98 -24.21 -7.88 5.00
CA SER A 98 -23.80 -8.07 6.39
C SER A 98 -23.95 -6.79 7.24
N ALA A 99 -24.10 -6.99 8.56
CA ALA A 99 -24.12 -5.88 9.51
C ALA A 99 -22.80 -5.08 9.48
N GLN A 100 -21.67 -5.73 9.19
CA GLN A 100 -20.40 -5.05 9.00
C GLN A 100 -20.43 -4.13 7.77
N THR A 101 -20.86 -4.63 6.61
CA THR A 101 -20.98 -3.81 5.39
C THR A 101 -21.93 -2.63 5.63
N ARG A 102 -23.05 -2.83 6.34
CA ARG A 102 -23.94 -1.72 6.71
C ARG A 102 -23.24 -0.70 7.62
N ALA A 103 -22.46 -1.13 8.60
CA ALA A 103 -21.71 -0.22 9.46
C ALA A 103 -20.67 0.59 8.66
N GLU A 104 -19.99 -0.03 7.70
CA GLU A 104 -19.05 0.64 6.81
C GLU A 104 -19.73 1.67 5.89
N LEU A 105 -20.91 1.34 5.33
CA LEU A 105 -21.70 2.30 4.54
C LEU A 105 -22.12 3.51 5.38
N ASN A 106 -22.59 3.28 6.61
CA ASN A 106 -22.94 4.36 7.55
C ASN A 106 -21.74 5.25 7.87
N TYR A 107 -20.56 4.65 8.03
CA TYR A 107 -19.33 5.40 8.23
C TYR A 107 -18.98 6.27 7.01
N LEU A 108 -19.09 5.74 5.79
CA LEU A 108 -18.84 6.51 4.56
C LEU A 108 -19.84 7.66 4.39
N LEU A 109 -21.10 7.45 4.77
CA LEU A 109 -22.12 8.53 4.80
C LEU A 109 -21.78 9.61 5.83
N ALA A 110 -21.23 9.23 6.99
CA ALA A 110 -20.75 10.20 7.97
C ALA A 110 -19.55 10.99 7.44
N LEU A 111 -18.57 10.34 6.81
CA LEU A 111 -17.46 11.03 6.12
C LEU A 111 -17.99 12.01 5.07
N GLN A 112 -18.92 11.56 4.22
CA GLN A 112 -19.54 12.40 3.20
C GLN A 112 -20.17 13.67 3.79
N LYS A 113 -20.82 13.55 4.96
CA LYS A 113 -21.48 14.68 5.63
C LYS A 113 -20.47 15.70 6.16
N TYR A 114 -19.32 15.25 6.64
CA TYR A 114 -18.37 16.12 7.34
C TYR A 114 -17.11 16.46 6.54
N ARG A 115 -16.88 15.83 5.36
CA ARG A 115 -15.71 16.13 4.53
C ARG A 115 -15.72 17.59 4.09
N THR A 116 -14.59 18.26 4.25
CA THR A 116 -14.36 19.64 3.86
C THR A 116 -13.95 19.76 2.39
N ALA A 117 -13.97 20.98 1.85
CA ALA A 117 -13.39 21.23 0.52
C ALA A 117 -11.90 20.87 0.43
N GLU A 118 -11.15 20.99 1.53
CA GLU A 118 -9.75 20.58 1.62
C GLU A 118 -9.61 19.06 1.55
N ASP A 119 -10.43 18.33 2.30
CA ASP A 119 -10.43 16.85 2.27
C ASP A 119 -10.72 16.34 0.86
N ILE A 120 -11.69 16.96 0.18
CA ILE A 120 -12.05 16.62 -1.20
C ILE A 120 -10.87 16.88 -2.14
N ARG A 121 -10.28 18.07 -2.09
CA ARG A 121 -9.17 18.46 -2.98
C ARG A 121 -7.97 17.54 -2.79
N THR A 122 -7.57 17.29 -1.54
CA THR A 122 -6.46 16.43 -1.18
C THR A 122 -6.72 14.98 -1.60
N SER A 123 -7.92 14.47 -1.34
CA SER A 123 -8.28 13.09 -1.71
C SER A 123 -8.34 12.88 -3.23
N LEU A 124 -8.85 13.85 -4.00
CA LEU A 124 -8.84 13.80 -5.46
C LEU A 124 -7.43 13.92 -6.04
N PHE A 125 -6.56 14.70 -5.41
CA PHE A 125 -5.13 14.71 -5.78
C PHE A 125 -4.50 13.34 -5.55
N MET A 126 -4.71 12.71 -4.39
CA MET A 126 -4.21 11.38 -4.07
C MET A 126 -4.79 10.30 -5.00
N ALA A 127 -6.03 10.46 -5.46
CA ALA A 127 -6.67 9.56 -6.40
C ALA A 127 -5.88 9.40 -7.71
N ASN A 128 -5.15 10.42 -8.14
CA ASN A 128 -4.34 10.39 -9.35
C ASN A 128 -2.96 9.76 -9.18
N VAL A 129 -2.54 9.44 -7.95
CA VAL A 129 -1.35 8.64 -7.67
C VAL A 129 -1.64 7.18 -8.03
N TYR A 130 -0.68 6.45 -8.59
CA TYR A 130 -0.78 5.02 -8.96
C TYR A 130 -1.73 4.65 -10.12
N TYR A 131 -2.31 5.61 -10.85
CA TYR A 131 -3.12 5.29 -12.05
C TYR A 131 -2.31 4.96 -13.30
N ASN A 132 -1.07 4.57 -13.16
CA ASN A 132 -0.24 4.25 -14.32
C ASN A 132 -0.42 2.78 -14.71
N ILE A 133 -0.89 2.56 -15.94
CA ILE A 133 -0.98 1.22 -16.54
C ILE A 133 0.31 0.89 -17.30
N ARG A 134 0.97 1.91 -17.84
CA ARG A 134 2.16 1.81 -18.68
C ARG A 134 3.34 2.40 -17.94
N VAL A 135 4.39 1.63 -17.81
CA VAL A 135 5.55 1.93 -16.95
C VAL A 135 6.89 1.72 -17.66
N LYS A 136 6.87 1.72 -18.98
CA LYS A 136 8.09 1.62 -19.78
C LYS A 136 8.75 3.00 -19.89
N PRO A 137 10.07 3.08 -19.98
CA PRO A 137 10.79 4.35 -20.14
C PRO A 137 10.33 5.20 -21.33
N THR A 138 9.77 4.56 -22.37
CA THR A 138 9.23 5.20 -23.57
C THR A 138 7.83 5.79 -23.38
N ASP A 139 7.15 5.50 -22.27
CA ASP A 139 5.81 6.01 -22.04
C ASP A 139 5.84 7.48 -21.60
N SER A 140 4.96 8.30 -22.13
CA SER A 140 4.85 9.73 -21.78
C SER A 140 4.57 9.97 -20.29
N THR A 141 4.02 8.99 -19.59
CA THR A 141 3.69 9.04 -18.16
C THR A 141 4.81 8.50 -17.27
N TYR A 142 5.93 8.02 -17.82
CA TYR A 142 6.98 7.33 -17.08
C TYR A 142 7.60 8.17 -15.96
N THR A 143 7.90 9.44 -16.24
CA THR A 143 8.45 10.36 -15.24
C THR A 143 7.47 10.55 -14.06
N ARG A 144 6.17 10.75 -14.37
CA ARG A 144 5.15 10.84 -13.33
C ARG A 144 5.02 9.54 -12.55
N PHE A 145 5.04 8.40 -13.22
CA PHE A 145 5.03 7.09 -12.56
C PHE A 145 6.18 6.95 -11.56
N ARG A 146 7.41 7.25 -11.96
CA ARG A 146 8.57 7.18 -11.05
C ARG A 146 8.41 8.09 -9.84
N ARG A 147 7.94 9.33 -10.01
CA ARG A 147 7.66 10.25 -8.90
C ARG A 147 6.57 9.73 -7.96
N ASN A 148 5.55 9.11 -8.51
CA ASN A 148 4.47 8.51 -7.71
C ASN A 148 4.95 7.37 -6.81
N LEU A 149 6.00 6.64 -7.18
CA LEU A 149 6.61 5.63 -6.30
C LEU A 149 7.15 6.23 -4.99
N PHE A 150 7.53 7.52 -5.00
CA PHE A 150 8.03 8.25 -3.85
C PHE A 150 6.94 9.07 -3.13
N PHE A 151 5.68 8.94 -3.53
CA PHE A 151 4.60 9.69 -2.91
C PHE A 151 4.49 9.40 -1.40
N ILE A 152 4.68 8.16 -1.02
CA ILE A 152 4.88 7.76 0.38
C ILE A 152 6.30 8.17 0.76
N GLY A 153 6.42 9.03 1.76
CA GLY A 153 7.69 9.66 2.17
C GLY A 153 7.94 11.05 1.58
N ARG A 154 6.97 11.64 0.85
CA ARG A 154 7.07 13.01 0.32
C ARG A 154 7.34 14.06 1.40
N SER A 155 7.01 13.76 2.63
CA SER A 155 7.17 14.65 3.78
C SER A 155 8.55 14.60 4.45
N ILE A 156 9.43 13.64 4.10
CA ILE A 156 10.74 13.49 4.77
C ILE A 156 11.82 14.39 4.19
N GLY A 157 11.59 14.97 3.03
CA GLY A 157 12.49 15.97 2.44
C GLY A 157 12.55 15.91 0.91
N SER A 158 12.98 17.01 0.30
CA SER A 158 13.05 17.16 -1.17
C SER A 158 14.06 16.22 -1.84
N TRP A 159 14.98 15.65 -1.08
CA TRP A 159 15.96 14.66 -1.57
C TRP A 159 15.32 13.28 -1.85
N PHE A 160 14.13 13.03 -1.29
CA PHE A 160 13.44 11.73 -1.44
C PHE A 160 12.61 11.72 -2.72
N ASN A 161 13.28 11.51 -3.84
CA ASN A 161 12.69 11.55 -5.18
C ASN A 161 13.47 10.65 -6.14
N PRO A 162 12.89 10.28 -7.31
CA PRO A 162 13.52 9.37 -8.27
C PRO A 162 14.76 9.95 -8.98
N GLU A 163 14.89 11.26 -9.05
CA GLU A 163 16.05 11.93 -9.64
C GLU A 163 17.29 11.80 -8.74
N THR A 164 17.10 11.92 -7.43
CA THR A 164 18.15 11.76 -6.42
C THR A 164 18.44 10.29 -6.10
N LEU A 165 17.40 9.43 -6.19
CA LEU A 165 17.46 8.01 -5.82
C LEU A 165 17.09 7.10 -7.02
N PRO A 166 17.82 7.16 -8.14
CA PRO A 166 17.46 6.43 -9.36
C PRO A 166 17.49 4.90 -9.19
N VAL A 167 18.40 4.37 -8.38
CA VAL A 167 18.48 2.93 -8.07
C VAL A 167 17.22 2.48 -7.33
N THR A 168 16.81 3.24 -6.32
CA THR A 168 15.57 3.00 -5.57
C THR A 168 14.35 3.07 -6.48
N ALA A 169 14.30 4.05 -7.39
CA ALA A 169 13.19 4.20 -8.32
C ALA A 169 13.03 2.98 -9.25
N ASN A 170 14.13 2.43 -9.76
CA ASN A 170 14.11 1.24 -10.60
C ASN A 170 13.68 -0.01 -9.80
N PHE A 171 14.21 -0.17 -8.61
CA PHE A 171 13.84 -1.23 -7.68
C PHE A 171 12.33 -1.17 -7.34
N MET A 172 11.84 0.00 -6.94
CA MET A 172 10.42 0.19 -6.61
C MET A 172 9.49 0.00 -7.81
N ALA A 173 9.96 0.24 -9.04
CA ALA A 173 9.19 -0.05 -10.24
C ALA A 173 8.97 -1.56 -10.44
N ASN A 174 9.98 -2.39 -10.15
CA ASN A 174 9.86 -3.85 -10.16
C ASN A 174 8.89 -4.34 -9.07
N VAL A 175 9.02 -3.80 -7.86
CA VAL A 175 8.10 -4.09 -6.75
C VAL A 175 6.66 -3.72 -7.11
N TRP A 176 6.47 -2.56 -7.72
CA TRP A 176 5.16 -2.09 -8.16
C TRP A 176 4.54 -3.01 -9.22
N GLN A 177 5.35 -3.57 -10.14
CA GLN A 177 4.88 -4.54 -11.13
C GLN A 177 4.33 -5.80 -10.44
N ASP A 178 5.08 -6.36 -9.50
CA ASP A 178 4.65 -7.54 -8.72
C ASP A 178 3.37 -7.22 -7.92
N ALA A 179 3.37 -6.10 -7.19
CA ALA A 179 2.24 -5.68 -6.39
C ALA A 179 0.96 -5.54 -7.22
N ASN A 180 1.04 -4.90 -8.39
CA ASN A 180 -0.12 -4.73 -9.26
C ASN A 180 -0.64 -6.05 -9.80
N TYR A 181 0.22 -6.99 -10.18
CA TYR A 181 -0.21 -8.30 -10.62
C TYR A 181 -1.10 -8.97 -9.55
N PHE A 182 -0.65 -9.01 -8.29
CA PHE A 182 -1.40 -9.65 -7.21
C PHE A 182 -2.64 -8.84 -6.80
N ILE A 183 -2.56 -7.52 -6.74
CA ILE A 183 -3.72 -6.65 -6.45
C ILE A 183 -4.83 -6.90 -7.48
N TRP A 184 -4.51 -6.96 -8.78
CA TRP A 184 -5.49 -7.20 -9.81
C TRP A 184 -6.03 -8.63 -9.78
N SER A 185 -5.17 -9.63 -9.55
CA SER A 185 -5.59 -11.02 -9.35
C SER A 185 -6.58 -11.15 -8.20
N LEU A 186 -6.31 -10.48 -7.06
CA LEU A 186 -7.23 -10.44 -5.92
C LEU A 186 -8.54 -9.72 -6.24
N LYS A 187 -8.49 -8.61 -6.99
CA LYS A 187 -9.70 -7.90 -7.42
C LYS A 187 -10.63 -8.80 -8.26
N TYR A 188 -10.06 -9.58 -9.16
CA TYR A 188 -10.84 -10.54 -9.96
C TYR A 188 -11.34 -11.73 -9.14
N LYS A 189 -10.56 -12.18 -8.16
CA LYS A 189 -10.98 -13.28 -7.26
C LYS A 189 -12.20 -12.89 -6.42
N TYR A 190 -12.17 -11.68 -5.81
CA TYR A 190 -13.22 -11.25 -4.87
C TYR A 190 -14.39 -10.52 -5.53
N ALA A 191 -14.17 -9.84 -6.63
CA ALA A 191 -15.16 -9.10 -7.40
C ALA A 191 -16.14 -8.23 -6.56
N ARG A 192 -15.68 -7.63 -5.45
CA ARG A 192 -16.51 -6.82 -4.55
C ARG A 192 -17.06 -5.61 -5.27
N VAL A 193 -18.35 -5.38 -5.17
CA VAL A 193 -18.99 -4.15 -5.66
C VAL A 193 -18.51 -2.91 -4.87
N ARG A 194 -18.69 -1.74 -5.46
CA ARG A 194 -18.34 -0.47 -4.82
C ARG A 194 -19.39 -0.02 -3.81
N PRO A 195 -19.02 0.80 -2.78
CA PRO A 195 -19.96 1.29 -1.78
C PRO A 195 -21.18 1.96 -2.40
N TYR A 196 -20.99 2.83 -3.40
CA TYR A 196 -22.06 3.55 -4.09
C TYR A 196 -22.96 2.66 -4.96
N THR A 197 -22.60 1.40 -5.20
CA THR A 197 -23.46 0.40 -5.84
C THR A 197 -24.45 -0.17 -4.83
N LEU A 198 -24.00 -0.42 -3.58
CA LEU A 198 -24.87 -0.94 -2.52
C LEU A 198 -25.74 0.13 -1.87
N ASP A 199 -25.23 1.36 -1.81
CA ASP A 199 -25.97 2.51 -1.28
C ASP A 199 -25.82 3.72 -2.20
N PRO A 200 -26.79 3.97 -3.10
CA PRO A 200 -26.76 5.07 -4.06
C PRO A 200 -26.80 6.48 -3.43
N THR A 201 -27.03 6.59 -2.11
CA THR A 201 -26.94 7.87 -1.39
C THR A 201 -25.49 8.29 -1.13
N ILE A 202 -24.53 7.39 -1.30
CA ILE A 202 -23.10 7.72 -1.28
C ILE A 202 -22.76 8.47 -2.57
N LYS A 203 -22.39 9.74 -2.42
CA LYS A 203 -21.92 10.62 -3.50
C LYS A 203 -20.42 10.42 -3.69
N ASN A 204 -20.06 9.38 -4.43
CA ASN A 204 -18.66 9.12 -4.82
C ASN A 204 -18.14 10.24 -5.72
N LEU A 205 -16.89 10.64 -5.50
CA LEU A 205 -16.22 11.71 -6.25
C LEU A 205 -15.33 11.20 -7.39
N GLU A 206 -15.32 9.90 -7.60
CA GLU A 206 -14.59 9.24 -8.67
C GLU A 206 -15.38 8.03 -9.17
N GLN A 207 -15.41 7.82 -10.49
CA GLN A 207 -15.95 6.61 -11.09
C GLN A 207 -14.83 5.60 -11.35
N THR A 208 -15.06 4.36 -10.97
CA THR A 208 -14.09 3.27 -11.17
C THR A 208 -14.73 2.11 -11.93
N ASN A 209 -13.98 1.53 -12.86
CA ASN A 209 -14.42 0.44 -13.71
C ASN A 209 -13.79 -0.91 -13.27
N TRP A 210 -13.60 -1.10 -11.97
CA TRP A 210 -13.02 -2.32 -11.39
C TRP A 210 -13.46 -2.52 -9.94
N ALA A 211 -13.34 -3.77 -9.48
CA ALA A 211 -13.76 -4.22 -8.16
C ALA A 211 -13.13 -3.43 -7.00
N ALA A 212 -13.85 -3.38 -5.89
CA ALA A 212 -13.42 -2.63 -4.71
C ALA A 212 -12.28 -3.32 -3.96
N TYR A 213 -12.39 -4.59 -3.67
CA TYR A 213 -11.51 -5.34 -2.76
C TYR A 213 -10.37 -6.07 -3.48
N PRO A 214 -9.11 -5.93 -3.01
CA PRO A 214 -8.61 -4.94 -2.07
C PRO A 214 -8.44 -3.55 -2.69
N SER A 215 -8.19 -2.51 -1.87
CA SER A 215 -7.88 -1.17 -2.37
C SER A 215 -6.47 -1.12 -2.95
N GLY A 216 -6.35 -0.83 -4.26
CA GLY A 216 -5.04 -0.77 -4.92
C GLY A 216 -4.17 0.40 -4.43
N HIS A 217 -4.77 1.55 -4.15
CA HIS A 217 -4.07 2.70 -3.59
C HIS A 217 -3.53 2.40 -2.19
N ALA A 218 -4.36 1.83 -1.32
CA ALA A 218 -3.93 1.44 0.02
C ALA A 218 -2.81 0.38 -0.03
N ALA A 219 -2.97 -0.68 -0.83
CA ALA A 219 -1.99 -1.75 -0.95
C ALA A 219 -0.61 -1.22 -1.39
N ASN A 220 -0.56 -0.46 -2.51
CA ASN A 220 0.69 0.11 -3.00
C ASN A 220 1.34 1.06 -1.97
N SER A 221 0.52 1.84 -1.26
CA SER A 221 1.02 2.79 -0.27
C SER A 221 1.64 2.08 0.93
N TYR A 222 0.99 1.05 1.47
CA TYR A 222 1.55 0.27 2.57
C TYR A 222 2.76 -0.57 2.15
N ILE A 223 2.80 -1.10 0.92
CA ILE A 223 4.00 -1.77 0.39
C ILE A 223 5.18 -0.80 0.37
N ASN A 224 4.97 0.41 -0.17
CA ASN A 224 6.02 1.43 -0.21
C ASN A 224 6.46 1.82 1.21
N ALA A 225 5.51 2.05 2.13
CA ALA A 225 5.83 2.39 3.52
C ALA A 225 6.66 1.29 4.21
N TYR A 226 6.29 0.02 4.02
CA TYR A 226 6.99 -1.11 4.61
C TYR A 226 8.39 -1.35 4.03
N LEU A 227 8.62 -1.01 2.78
CA LEU A 227 9.95 -1.08 2.17
C LEU A 227 10.81 0.13 2.56
N TYR A 228 10.23 1.33 2.57
CA TYR A 228 10.96 2.53 2.92
C TYR A 228 11.37 2.57 4.39
N GLN A 229 10.58 2.00 5.30
CA GLN A 229 10.99 1.88 6.71
C GLN A 229 12.22 0.97 6.89
N GLU A 230 12.43 -0.02 6.01
CA GLU A 230 13.63 -0.87 6.04
C GLU A 230 14.89 -0.11 5.54
N LEU A 231 14.70 0.91 4.70
CA LEU A 231 15.78 1.77 4.20
C LEU A 231 16.07 2.95 5.11
N ALA A 232 15.04 3.52 5.74
CA ALA A 232 15.11 4.72 6.56
C ALA A 232 14.20 4.60 7.80
N PRO A 233 14.54 3.72 8.76
CA PRO A 233 13.67 3.37 9.90
C PRO A 233 13.34 4.54 10.81
N GLN A 234 14.15 5.59 10.83
CA GLN A 234 13.90 6.82 11.58
C GLN A 234 12.64 7.58 11.11
N PHE A 235 12.17 7.32 9.88
CA PHE A 235 10.98 7.95 9.30
C PHE A 235 9.76 7.00 9.24
N THR A 236 9.80 5.87 9.93
CA THR A 236 8.74 4.84 9.91
C THR A 236 7.35 5.45 10.14
N ASP A 237 7.23 6.29 11.18
CA ASP A 237 5.93 6.89 11.56
C ASP A 237 5.37 7.79 10.45
N MET A 238 6.24 8.50 9.72
CA MET A 238 5.84 9.34 8.58
C MET A 238 5.40 8.50 7.39
N PHE A 239 6.12 7.42 7.08
CA PHE A 239 5.74 6.51 6.00
C PHE A 239 4.39 5.84 6.26
N ILE A 240 4.16 5.35 7.48
CA ILE A 240 2.91 4.70 7.85
C ILE A 240 1.75 5.70 7.84
N LYS A 241 1.98 6.93 8.33
CA LYS A 241 0.98 8.01 8.26
C LYS A 241 0.62 8.35 6.82
N ASP A 242 1.60 8.52 5.93
CA ASP A 242 1.37 8.81 4.52
C ASP A 242 0.56 7.69 3.83
N ALA A 243 0.84 6.42 4.17
CA ALA A 243 0.09 5.28 3.65
C ALA A 243 -1.36 5.25 4.17
N TYR A 244 -1.56 5.56 5.44
CA TYR A 244 -2.89 5.71 6.02
C TYR A 244 -3.69 6.83 5.35
N ASP A 245 -3.09 8.03 5.21
CA ASP A 245 -3.74 9.17 4.56
C ASP A 245 -4.19 8.82 3.14
N MET A 246 -3.36 8.08 2.39
CA MET A 246 -3.72 7.57 1.07
C MET A 246 -4.91 6.60 1.13
N ALA A 247 -4.91 5.64 2.04
CA ALA A 247 -5.98 4.68 2.21
C ALA A 247 -7.29 5.39 2.58
N HIS A 248 -7.24 6.27 3.57
CA HIS A 248 -8.38 7.04 4.05
C HIS A 248 -8.95 8.00 2.99
N SER A 249 -8.10 8.55 2.14
CA SER A 249 -8.55 9.40 1.03
C SER A 249 -9.55 8.70 0.11
N ARG A 250 -9.45 7.36 -0.01
CA ARG A 250 -10.35 6.54 -0.85
C ARG A 250 -11.72 6.33 -0.20
N GLU A 251 -11.77 6.40 1.13
CA GLU A 251 -13.00 6.36 1.93
C GLU A 251 -13.70 7.72 1.87
N ILE A 252 -12.95 8.82 2.02
CA ILE A 252 -13.46 10.19 1.93
C ILE A 252 -14.19 10.44 0.60
N ILE A 253 -13.64 9.95 -0.52
CA ILE A 253 -14.28 10.09 -1.83
C ILE A 253 -15.32 9.00 -2.16
N GLY A 254 -15.60 8.09 -1.21
CA GLY A 254 -16.70 7.14 -1.30
C GLY A 254 -16.49 5.98 -2.26
N VAL A 255 -15.24 5.60 -2.58
CA VAL A 255 -14.96 4.55 -3.58
C VAL A 255 -14.48 3.22 -2.99
N HIS A 256 -14.13 3.21 -1.71
CA HIS A 256 -13.70 2.01 -0.97
C HIS A 256 -14.37 1.92 0.40
N PHE A 257 -14.59 0.68 0.83
CA PHE A 257 -14.95 0.38 2.21
C PHE A 257 -13.70 0.41 3.09
N PRO A 258 -13.81 0.71 4.40
CA PRO A 258 -12.71 0.60 5.35
C PRO A 258 -12.03 -0.78 5.34
N THR A 259 -12.80 -1.87 5.22
CA THR A 259 -12.23 -3.22 5.10
C THR A 259 -11.38 -3.41 3.83
N ASP A 260 -11.67 -2.72 2.72
CA ASP A 260 -10.81 -2.77 1.53
C ASP A 260 -9.42 -2.19 1.82
N SER A 261 -9.35 -1.14 2.65
CA SER A 261 -8.11 -0.50 3.08
C SER A 261 -7.33 -1.38 4.06
N GLU A 262 -8.02 -1.96 5.04
CA GLU A 262 -7.38 -2.80 6.07
C GLU A 262 -6.83 -4.10 5.49
N VAL A 263 -7.59 -4.78 4.63
CA VAL A 263 -7.07 -5.98 3.96
C VAL A 263 -5.89 -5.67 3.06
N SER A 264 -5.87 -4.47 2.46
CA SER A 264 -4.73 -4.01 1.66
C SER A 264 -3.47 -3.86 2.51
N ARG A 265 -3.60 -3.38 3.75
CA ARG A 265 -2.51 -3.29 4.72
C ARG A 265 -1.99 -4.67 5.12
N ILE A 266 -2.91 -5.61 5.39
CA ILE A 266 -2.58 -7.00 5.73
C ILE A 266 -1.88 -7.68 4.54
N PHE A 267 -2.42 -7.51 3.34
CA PHE A 267 -1.81 -8.00 2.10
C PHE A 267 -0.40 -7.43 1.92
N ALA A 268 -0.26 -6.11 2.03
CA ALA A 268 1.02 -5.42 1.85
C ALA A 268 2.10 -5.96 2.79
N ARG A 269 1.75 -6.26 4.05
CA ARG A 269 2.69 -6.84 5.01
C ARG A 269 3.14 -8.24 4.59
N GLN A 270 2.20 -9.11 4.21
CA GLN A 270 2.52 -10.45 3.74
C GLN A 270 3.32 -10.43 2.44
N PHE A 271 2.95 -9.55 1.51
CA PHE A 271 3.64 -9.35 0.25
C PHE A 271 5.11 -8.94 0.48
N VAL A 272 5.36 -7.93 1.31
CA VAL A 272 6.73 -7.50 1.64
C VAL A 272 7.50 -8.62 2.34
N ASN A 273 6.87 -9.40 3.23
CA ASN A 273 7.52 -10.56 3.84
C ASN A 273 7.97 -11.58 2.80
N LYS A 274 7.12 -11.90 1.80
CA LYS A 274 7.48 -12.81 0.71
C LYS A 274 8.60 -12.25 -0.19
N LEU A 275 8.64 -10.94 -0.43
CA LEU A 275 9.76 -10.31 -1.13
C LEU A 275 11.08 -10.56 -0.40
N PHE A 276 11.11 -10.44 0.92
CA PHE A 276 12.31 -10.69 1.73
C PHE A 276 12.71 -12.19 1.85
N GLU A 277 11.90 -13.09 1.32
CA GLU A 277 12.23 -14.51 1.15
C GLU A 277 12.85 -14.80 -0.24
N ASN A 278 12.86 -13.85 -1.17
CA ASN A 278 13.33 -14.00 -2.53
C ASN A 278 14.79 -13.51 -2.69
N GLU A 279 15.68 -14.37 -3.19
CA GLU A 279 17.12 -14.08 -3.31
C GLU A 279 17.41 -12.91 -4.26
N LYS A 280 16.72 -12.85 -5.41
CA LYS A 280 16.88 -11.74 -6.35
C LYS A 280 16.47 -10.41 -5.73
N PHE A 281 15.33 -10.39 -5.01
CA PHE A 281 14.89 -9.21 -4.29
C PHE A 281 15.91 -8.77 -3.25
N LEU A 282 16.45 -9.70 -2.46
CA LEU A 282 17.48 -9.40 -1.45
C LEU A 282 18.74 -8.79 -2.09
N SER A 283 19.19 -9.34 -3.21
CA SER A 283 20.33 -8.80 -3.96
C SER A 283 20.08 -7.36 -4.42
N ASP A 284 18.93 -7.11 -5.07
CA ASP A 284 18.56 -5.79 -5.56
C ASP A 284 18.36 -4.78 -4.39
N PHE A 285 17.82 -5.25 -3.26
CA PHE A 285 17.62 -4.44 -2.06
C PHE A 285 18.94 -4.02 -1.40
N GLU A 286 19.97 -4.88 -1.39
CA GLU A 286 21.31 -4.51 -0.91
C GLU A 286 21.95 -3.42 -1.79
N GLU A 287 21.75 -3.44 -3.11
CA GLU A 287 22.21 -2.34 -3.98
C GLU A 287 21.50 -1.01 -3.67
N VAL A 288 20.20 -1.06 -3.36
CA VAL A 288 19.45 0.12 -2.89
C VAL A 288 20.04 0.65 -1.58
N LYS A 289 20.32 -0.21 -0.60
CA LYS A 289 20.94 0.20 0.67
C LYS A 289 22.30 0.86 0.46
N LYS A 290 23.14 0.31 -0.40
CA LYS A 290 24.45 0.89 -0.75
C LYS A 290 24.28 2.28 -1.36
N ALA A 291 23.32 2.48 -2.25
CA ALA A 291 23.03 3.77 -2.86
C ALA A 291 22.57 4.80 -1.81
N HIS A 292 21.67 4.42 -0.88
CA HIS A 292 21.24 5.29 0.21
C HIS A 292 22.38 5.67 1.16
N TYR A 293 23.24 4.72 1.50
CA TYR A 293 24.41 4.99 2.36
C TYR A 293 25.38 5.98 1.72
N LYS A 294 25.66 5.83 0.41
CA LYS A 294 26.51 6.80 -0.33
C LYS A 294 25.91 8.20 -0.32
N LEU A 295 24.60 8.33 -0.53
CA LEU A 295 23.91 9.62 -0.46
C LEU A 295 23.97 10.22 0.95
N TYR A 296 23.75 9.42 1.99
CA TYR A 296 23.86 9.86 3.38
C TYR A 296 25.25 10.44 3.68
N LEU A 297 26.31 9.76 3.28
CA LEU A 297 27.70 10.26 3.44
C LEU A 297 27.90 11.57 2.68
N TYR A 298 27.45 11.64 1.44
CA TYR A 298 27.55 12.86 0.64
C TYR A 298 26.85 14.06 1.28
N LEU A 299 25.63 13.89 1.81
CA LEU A 299 24.88 14.96 2.47
C LEU A 299 25.46 15.36 3.83
N LYS A 300 26.14 14.44 4.53
CA LYS A 300 26.74 14.70 5.85
C LYS A 300 28.04 15.48 5.78
N TYR A 301 28.79 15.35 4.70
CA TYR A 301 30.13 15.93 4.56
C TYR A 301 30.18 17.09 3.53
N ARG A 302 29.05 17.61 3.14
CA ARG A 302 28.86 18.87 2.44
C ARG A 302 28.45 19.98 3.39
#